data_4b816f1de35beb080215063d7377eab6
#
_entry.id   4b816f1de35beb080215063d7377eab6
#
_cell.length_a   1.000
_cell.length_b   1.000
_cell.length_c   1.000
_cell.angle_alpha   90.00
_cell.angle_beta   90.00
_cell.angle_gamma   90.00
#
_symmetry.space_group_name_H-M   'P 1'
#
loop_
_entity.id
_entity.type
_entity.pdbx_description
1 polymer ?
#
loop_
_entity_poly.entity_id
_entity_poly.type
_entity_poly.pdbx_seq_one_letter_code
_entity_poly.pdbx_strand_id
1 'polypeptide(L)'
;TPPPCRFAPRGGVCAFLRRGCLPYASSLCRPIGTDLLRDARTVPSLRLLGCSLVPIALSSVFSGYFSAVRRVVRSAMTQMFEQAVRIFLTVLGLLAFAPKGIEYACLALVGGSALAEFCSFFFLLCEYLIDRRRHFRGVRVAAAPGLFSELLRAALPVAVSAYVRSGLVTVEHILIPICLLAAGGSRADALASYGVLHSMAIPFILYPTAVSSVFAGLLVPEMAECHAAGKEARIRYMTTRALRYTLLFSVLCAGVLGALSDEIGMLFYASREAGVYIRYLAPVVVIMYLDTTVDCILKGLGYQVYCMGVNIADSLLSVLLVAVLLPRTGAIGYVAVITISELVNFSLSITRLHRVVGFPFPLYRFLIAPLLAVVGAT
;
A
#
# COMPACT_ATOMS: atom_id res chain seq x y z
N THR A 1 14.38 -26.19 11.34
CA THR A 1 14.77 -24.77 11.50
C THR A 1 15.71 -24.43 10.36
N PRO A 2 15.33 -23.53 9.44
CA PRO A 2 16.24 -23.14 8.35
C PRO A 2 17.48 -22.44 8.92
N PRO A 3 18.66 -22.66 8.34
CA PRO A 3 19.90 -22.05 8.83
C PRO A 3 19.89 -20.52 8.60
N PRO A 4 20.44 -19.72 9.50
CA PRO A 4 20.48 -18.28 9.36
C PRO A 4 21.43 -17.86 8.24
N CYS A 5 20.89 -17.16 7.25
CA CYS A 5 21.67 -16.56 6.18
C CYS A 5 22.65 -15.53 6.75
N ARG A 6 23.94 -15.66 6.40
CA ARG A 6 24.94 -14.63 6.63
C ARG A 6 24.72 -13.45 5.69
N PHE A 7 23.98 -12.46 6.12
CA PHE A 7 24.23 -11.11 5.65
C PHE A 7 25.32 -10.48 6.53
N ALA A 8 26.55 -10.58 6.11
CA ALA A 8 27.63 -9.73 6.61
C ALA A 8 27.78 -8.57 5.61
N PRO A 9 27.28 -7.38 5.89
CA PRO A 9 27.59 -6.21 5.08
C PRO A 9 28.98 -5.72 5.44
N ARG A 10 30.01 -6.41 4.96
CA ARG A 10 31.37 -5.89 5.02
C ARG A 10 31.61 -5.01 3.80
N GLY A 11 31.63 -3.70 4.00
CA GLY A 11 32.21 -2.70 3.08
C GLY A 11 31.54 -2.51 1.70
N GLY A 12 31.08 -3.57 1.04
CA GLY A 12 30.57 -3.51 -0.32
C GLY A 12 29.23 -2.79 -0.47
N VAL A 13 28.29 -3.02 0.45
CA VAL A 13 26.97 -2.36 0.41
C VAL A 13 27.09 -0.87 0.71
N CYS A 14 27.87 -0.50 1.71
CA CYS A 14 28.14 0.91 2.02
C CYS A 14 28.91 1.62 0.89
N ALA A 15 29.84 0.94 0.23
CA ALA A 15 30.59 1.49 -0.91
C ALA A 15 29.71 1.62 -2.15
N PHE A 16 28.84 0.66 -2.41
CA PHE A 16 27.85 0.69 -3.50
C PHE A 16 26.80 1.81 -3.28
N LEU A 17 26.30 1.95 -2.06
CA LEU A 17 25.34 3.00 -1.68
C LEU A 17 26.00 4.39 -1.74
N ARG A 18 27.25 4.53 -1.28
CA ARG A 18 27.96 5.81 -1.28
C ARG A 18 28.42 6.25 -2.67
N ARG A 19 28.80 5.33 -3.56
CA ARG A 19 29.27 5.63 -4.93
C ARG A 19 28.19 5.62 -5.99
N GLY A 20 27.09 4.88 -5.80
CA GLY A 20 26.05 4.70 -6.80
C GLY A 20 24.74 5.43 -6.51
N CYS A 21 24.05 5.12 -5.41
CA CYS A 21 22.66 5.56 -5.23
C CYS A 21 22.49 7.04 -4.83
N LEU A 22 23.34 7.57 -3.93
CA LEU A 22 23.17 8.94 -3.43
C LEU A 22 23.41 10.03 -4.50
N PRO A 23 24.49 10.01 -5.31
CA PRO A 23 24.70 11.01 -6.34
C PRO A 23 23.67 10.93 -7.49
N TYR A 24 23.23 9.70 -7.85
CA TYR A 24 22.18 9.54 -8.86
C TYR A 24 20.81 10.01 -8.37
N ALA A 25 20.44 9.70 -7.12
CA ALA A 25 19.20 10.20 -6.54
C ALA A 25 19.18 11.73 -6.47
N SER A 26 20.29 12.38 -6.10
CA SER A 26 20.38 13.83 -6.03
C SER A 26 20.39 14.52 -7.41
N SER A 27 20.95 13.89 -8.45
CA SER A 27 20.94 14.41 -9.82
C SER A 27 19.57 14.32 -10.48
N LEU A 28 18.79 13.26 -10.17
CA LEU A 28 17.42 13.09 -10.67
C LEU A 28 16.39 14.01 -10.00
N CYS A 29 16.65 14.48 -8.79
CA CYS A 29 15.71 15.36 -8.06
C CYS A 29 15.49 16.71 -8.77
N ARG A 30 16.48 17.24 -9.46
CA ARG A 30 16.33 18.50 -10.23
C ARG A 30 15.38 18.35 -11.40
N PRO A 31 15.62 17.46 -12.39
CA PRO A 31 14.71 17.32 -13.53
C PRO A 31 13.29 16.89 -13.10
N ILE A 32 13.15 16.09 -12.05
CA ILE A 32 11.83 15.71 -11.53
C ILE A 32 11.11 16.95 -10.97
N GLY A 33 11.78 17.78 -10.18
CA GLY A 33 11.17 18.97 -9.57
C GLY A 33 10.87 20.08 -10.58
N THR A 34 11.79 20.37 -11.51
CA THR A 34 11.66 21.49 -12.45
C THR A 34 10.87 21.14 -13.70
N ASP A 35 11.14 19.96 -14.31
CA ASP A 35 10.60 19.62 -15.62
C ASP A 35 9.30 18.83 -15.52
N LEU A 36 9.20 17.89 -14.56
CA LEU A 36 8.02 17.05 -14.39
C LEU A 36 6.97 17.72 -13.49
N LEU A 37 7.35 18.17 -12.29
CA LEU A 37 6.43 18.80 -11.33
C LEU A 37 6.24 20.30 -11.59
N ARG A 38 7.12 20.92 -12.37
CA ARG A 38 7.13 22.35 -12.70
C ARG A 38 7.08 23.26 -11.46
N ASP A 39 7.67 22.77 -10.35
CA ASP A 39 7.79 23.53 -9.10
C ASP A 39 9.17 23.30 -8.46
N ALA A 40 10.05 24.29 -8.58
CA ALA A 40 11.41 24.25 -8.03
C ALA A 40 11.44 24.13 -6.50
N ARG A 41 10.35 24.49 -5.81
CA ARG A 41 10.20 24.41 -4.35
C ARG A 41 10.19 22.98 -3.83
N THR A 42 9.86 22.00 -4.68
CA THR A 42 9.83 20.57 -4.32
C THR A 42 11.21 19.93 -4.28
N VAL A 43 12.22 20.53 -4.92
CA VAL A 43 13.58 19.96 -5.05
C VAL A 43 14.25 19.64 -3.71
N PRO A 44 14.22 20.52 -2.67
CA PRO A 44 14.79 20.22 -1.37
C PRO A 44 14.12 19.01 -0.70
N SER A 45 12.79 18.93 -0.76
CA SER A 45 12.02 17.81 -0.22
C SER A 45 12.33 16.50 -0.94
N LEU A 46 12.46 16.51 -2.27
CA LEU A 46 12.86 15.33 -3.06
C LEU A 46 14.26 14.83 -2.72
N ARG A 47 15.21 15.75 -2.48
CA ARG A 47 16.56 15.36 -2.03
C ARG A 47 16.54 14.67 -0.68
N LEU A 48 15.73 15.18 0.25
CA LEU A 48 15.59 14.59 1.58
C LEU A 48 14.95 13.19 1.52
N LEU A 49 13.92 13.02 0.69
CA LEU A 49 13.35 11.72 0.38
C LEU A 49 14.36 10.76 -0.27
N GLY A 50 15.18 11.27 -1.20
CA GLY A 50 16.26 10.47 -1.81
C GLY A 50 17.25 9.92 -0.77
N CYS A 51 17.57 10.69 0.27
CA CYS A 51 18.43 10.24 1.36
C CYS A 51 17.77 9.16 2.24
N SER A 52 16.43 9.20 2.39
CA SER A 52 15.71 8.20 3.21
C SER A 52 15.54 6.83 2.52
N LEU A 53 15.72 6.74 1.20
CA LEU A 53 15.61 5.46 0.48
C LEU A 53 16.58 4.39 0.97
N VAL A 54 17.78 4.79 1.41
CA VAL A 54 18.80 3.87 1.91
C VAL A 54 18.39 3.21 3.22
N PRO A 55 18.02 3.95 4.28
CA PRO A 55 17.53 3.34 5.51
C PRO A 55 16.26 2.52 5.30
N ILE A 56 15.33 2.95 4.44
CA ILE A 56 14.11 2.19 4.09
C ILE A 56 14.46 0.83 3.50
N ALA A 57 15.37 0.78 2.51
CA ALA A 57 15.78 -0.46 1.87
C ALA A 57 16.46 -1.42 2.86
N LEU A 58 17.30 -0.90 3.75
CA LEU A 58 17.97 -1.71 4.77
C LEU A 58 17.00 -2.20 5.86
N SER A 59 16.06 -1.37 6.29
CA SER A 59 14.99 -1.75 7.23
C SER A 59 14.12 -2.88 6.66
N SER A 60 13.81 -2.84 5.37
CA SER A 60 13.04 -3.89 4.71
C SER A 60 13.75 -5.26 4.76
N VAL A 61 15.08 -5.28 4.62
CA VAL A 61 15.87 -6.52 4.74
C VAL A 61 15.80 -7.08 6.17
N PHE A 62 15.95 -6.24 7.19
CA PHE A 62 15.85 -6.69 8.58
C PHE A 62 14.45 -7.12 8.97
N SER A 63 13.43 -6.43 8.48
CA SER A 63 12.03 -6.82 8.67
C SER A 63 11.75 -8.19 8.02
N GLY A 64 12.27 -8.42 6.82
CA GLY A 64 12.24 -9.73 6.15
C GLY A 64 12.93 -10.83 6.96
N TYR A 65 14.06 -10.53 7.60
CA TYR A 65 14.73 -11.46 8.52
C TYR A 65 13.81 -11.85 9.69
N PHE A 66 13.19 -10.89 10.39
CA PHE A 66 12.30 -11.17 11.51
C PHE A 66 11.04 -11.95 11.08
N SER A 67 10.53 -11.68 9.89
CA SER A 67 9.42 -12.45 9.30
C SER A 67 9.82 -13.90 9.02
N ALA A 68 11.02 -14.12 8.45
CA ALA A 68 11.54 -15.46 8.17
C ALA A 68 11.80 -16.29 9.45
N VAL A 69 12.23 -15.64 10.53
CA VAL A 69 12.45 -16.30 11.84
C VAL A 69 11.16 -16.42 12.65
N ARG A 70 10.00 -16.06 12.08
CA ARG A 70 8.68 -16.03 12.74
C ARG A 70 8.60 -15.14 14.00
N ARG A 71 9.41 -14.09 14.05
CA ARG A 71 9.43 -13.09 15.15
C ARG A 71 8.81 -11.77 14.70
N VAL A 72 7.64 -11.86 14.09
CA VAL A 72 6.92 -10.73 13.46
C VAL A 72 6.62 -9.60 14.45
N VAL A 73 6.43 -9.93 15.73
CA VAL A 73 6.15 -8.94 16.80
C VAL A 73 7.22 -7.85 16.87
N ARG A 74 8.51 -8.18 16.68
CA ARG A 74 9.60 -7.19 16.70
C ARG A 74 9.51 -6.21 15.54
N SER A 75 9.23 -6.71 14.34
CA SER A 75 9.01 -5.86 13.17
C SER A 75 7.78 -4.96 13.37
N ALA A 76 6.70 -5.48 13.94
CA ALA A 76 5.50 -4.71 14.25
C ALA A 76 5.78 -3.60 15.29
N MET A 77 6.52 -3.91 16.37
CA MET A 77 6.91 -2.91 17.37
C MET A 77 7.77 -1.80 16.76
N THR A 78 8.69 -2.15 15.84
CA THR A 78 9.50 -1.16 15.13
C THR A 78 8.62 -0.25 14.28
N GLN A 79 7.62 -0.78 13.58
CA GLN A 79 6.68 0.03 12.80
C GLN A 79 5.85 0.97 13.69
N MET A 80 5.39 0.50 14.85
CA MET A 80 4.68 1.36 15.81
C MET A 80 5.60 2.48 16.35
N PHE A 81 6.84 2.14 16.69
CA PHE A 81 7.83 3.12 17.11
C PHE A 81 8.10 4.17 16.01
N GLU A 82 8.28 3.72 14.77
CA GLU A 82 8.45 4.59 13.61
C GLU A 82 7.28 5.57 13.44
N GLN A 83 6.03 5.09 13.53
CA GLN A 83 4.86 5.94 13.41
C GLN A 83 4.78 6.96 14.56
N ALA A 84 5.06 6.55 15.79
CA ALA A 84 5.10 7.46 16.93
C ALA A 84 6.14 8.57 16.74
N VAL A 85 7.35 8.21 16.33
CA VAL A 85 8.44 9.17 16.04
C VAL A 85 8.07 10.07 14.85
N ARG A 86 7.48 9.51 13.79
CA ARG A 86 7.03 10.27 12.63
C ARG A 86 5.99 11.32 13.01
N ILE A 87 4.95 10.95 13.76
CA ILE A 87 3.92 11.87 14.22
C ILE A 87 4.55 12.96 15.08
N PHE A 88 5.37 12.59 16.06
CA PHE A 88 6.01 13.54 16.96
C PHE A 88 6.88 14.56 16.21
N LEU A 89 7.77 14.08 15.34
CA LEU A 89 8.68 14.95 14.59
C LEU A 89 7.93 15.82 13.56
N THR A 90 6.90 15.27 12.94
CA THR A 90 6.08 16.00 11.96
C THR A 90 5.29 17.12 12.64
N VAL A 91 4.63 16.84 13.76
CA VAL A 91 3.89 17.84 14.53
C VAL A 91 4.83 18.92 15.05
N LEU A 92 5.96 18.55 15.65
CA LEU A 92 6.95 19.51 16.14
C LEU A 92 7.50 20.38 15.00
N GLY A 93 7.82 19.75 13.87
CA GLY A 93 8.31 20.44 12.68
C GLY A 93 7.26 21.40 12.10
N LEU A 94 6.01 21.01 12.01
CA LEU A 94 4.92 21.88 11.54
C LEU A 94 4.70 23.07 12.48
N LEU A 95 4.66 22.84 13.78
CA LEU A 95 4.52 23.93 14.75
C LEU A 95 5.66 24.96 14.65
N ALA A 96 6.88 24.50 14.39
CA ALA A 96 8.05 25.37 14.30
C ALA A 96 8.19 26.10 12.94
N PHE A 97 7.79 25.46 11.85
CA PHE A 97 8.13 25.90 10.50
C PHE A 97 6.91 26.31 9.65
N ALA A 98 5.69 25.86 9.96
CA ALA A 98 4.50 26.26 9.21
C ALA A 98 4.26 27.78 9.17
N PRO A 99 4.53 28.56 10.25
CA PRO A 99 4.38 30.02 10.20
C PRO A 99 5.33 30.72 9.21
N LYS A 100 6.41 30.04 8.81
CA LYS A 100 7.42 30.59 7.87
C LYS A 100 7.05 30.45 6.39
N GLY A 101 5.98 29.70 6.10
CA GLY A 101 5.49 29.51 4.74
C GLY A 101 5.33 28.03 4.35
N ILE A 102 4.60 27.82 3.25
CA ILE A 102 4.21 26.47 2.78
C ILE A 102 5.42 25.60 2.39
N GLU A 103 6.49 26.21 1.91
CA GLU A 103 7.74 25.51 1.56
C GLU A 103 8.38 24.87 2.79
N TYR A 104 8.45 25.61 3.89
CA TYR A 104 9.00 25.16 5.15
C TYR A 104 8.10 24.11 5.82
N ALA A 105 6.79 24.24 5.66
CA ALA A 105 5.83 23.25 6.15
C ALA A 105 6.01 21.91 5.41
N CYS A 106 6.12 21.93 4.09
CA CYS A 106 6.40 20.74 3.27
C CYS A 106 7.75 20.10 3.63
N LEU A 107 8.79 20.92 3.82
CA LEU A 107 10.11 20.44 4.21
C LEU A 107 10.10 19.81 5.61
N ALA A 108 9.35 20.37 6.56
CA ALA A 108 9.18 19.84 7.90
C ALA A 108 8.47 18.48 7.89
N LEU A 109 7.43 18.33 7.07
CA LEU A 109 6.67 17.09 6.91
C LEU A 109 7.53 15.97 6.34
N VAL A 110 8.25 16.27 5.26
CA VAL A 110 9.16 15.30 4.63
C VAL A 110 10.38 15.00 5.52
N GLY A 111 10.89 16.01 6.20
CA GLY A 111 12.01 15.89 7.14
C GLY A 111 11.67 15.04 8.36
N GLY A 112 10.49 15.24 8.93
CA GLY A 112 9.99 14.42 10.04
C GLY A 112 9.85 12.95 9.64
N SER A 113 9.32 12.69 8.44
CA SER A 113 9.23 11.34 7.89
C SER A 113 10.61 10.71 7.65
N ALA A 114 11.53 11.42 7.02
CA ALA A 114 12.88 10.92 6.75
C ALA A 114 13.66 10.62 8.04
N LEU A 115 13.55 11.48 9.04
CA LEU A 115 14.17 11.25 10.36
C LEU A 115 13.57 10.04 11.08
N ALA A 116 12.25 9.84 10.99
CA ALA A 116 11.59 8.66 11.55
C ALA A 116 12.09 7.35 10.91
N GLU A 117 12.31 7.34 9.59
CA GLU A 117 12.90 6.20 8.88
C GLU A 117 14.33 5.89 9.34
N PHE A 118 15.15 6.91 9.60
CA PHE A 118 16.47 6.72 10.17
C PHE A 118 16.40 6.14 11.58
N CYS A 119 15.53 6.66 12.45
CA CYS A 119 15.34 6.16 13.80
C CYS A 119 14.86 4.69 13.78
N SER A 120 13.89 4.36 12.92
CA SER A 120 13.38 3.01 12.70
C SER A 120 14.47 2.04 12.25
N PHE A 121 15.30 2.46 11.29
CA PHE A 121 16.44 1.68 10.83
C PHE A 121 17.41 1.34 11.97
N PHE A 122 17.82 2.34 12.76
CA PHE A 122 18.73 2.11 13.88
C PHE A 122 18.11 1.23 14.96
N PHE A 123 16.83 1.41 15.25
CA PHE A 123 16.11 0.55 16.21
C PHE A 123 16.08 -0.90 15.73
N LEU A 124 15.71 -1.14 14.48
CA LEU A 124 15.65 -2.47 13.89
C LEU A 124 17.03 -3.12 13.75
N LEU A 125 18.08 -2.33 13.48
CA LEU A 125 19.46 -2.78 13.47
C LEU A 125 19.91 -3.24 14.86
N CYS A 126 19.59 -2.48 15.91
CA CYS A 126 19.88 -2.86 17.29
C CYS A 126 19.17 -4.17 17.67
N GLU A 127 17.89 -4.31 17.35
CA GLU A 127 17.13 -5.53 17.56
C GLU A 127 17.75 -6.74 16.83
N TYR A 128 18.17 -6.55 15.57
CA TYR A 128 18.86 -7.60 14.81
C TYR A 128 20.20 -7.99 15.45
N LEU A 129 21.00 -7.02 15.88
CA LEU A 129 22.30 -7.30 16.52
C LEU A 129 22.14 -8.03 17.86
N ILE A 130 21.13 -7.65 18.65
CA ILE A 130 20.79 -8.33 19.92
C ILE A 130 20.33 -9.76 19.64
N ASP A 131 19.43 -9.95 18.68
CA ASP A 131 18.90 -11.25 18.32
C ASP A 131 20.00 -12.19 17.82
N ARG A 132 20.85 -11.69 16.94
CA ARG A 132 22.00 -12.42 16.43
C ARG A 132 22.97 -12.83 17.53
N ARG A 133 23.26 -11.93 18.49
CA ARG A 133 24.15 -12.24 19.63
C ARG A 133 23.56 -13.31 20.55
N ARG A 134 22.24 -13.30 20.77
CA ARG A 134 21.56 -14.22 21.69
C ARG A 134 21.39 -15.62 21.12
N HIS A 135 21.04 -15.74 19.83
CA HIS A 135 20.59 -17.02 19.26
C HIS A 135 21.56 -17.66 18.28
N PHE A 136 22.52 -16.90 17.73
CA PHE A 136 23.42 -17.40 16.68
C PHE A 136 24.92 -17.19 16.99
N ARG A 137 25.28 -17.13 18.27
CA ARG A 137 26.68 -17.08 18.69
C ARG A 137 27.41 -18.37 18.28
N GLY A 138 28.47 -18.26 17.49
CA GLY A 138 29.32 -19.39 17.11
C GLY A 138 28.82 -20.24 15.92
N VAL A 139 27.64 -19.99 15.38
CA VAL A 139 27.15 -20.72 14.19
C VAL A 139 27.88 -20.21 12.95
N ARG A 140 28.79 -21.01 12.40
CA ARG A 140 29.41 -20.78 11.08
C ARG A 140 28.50 -21.41 10.01
N VAL A 141 27.79 -20.60 9.25
CA VAL A 141 27.01 -21.09 8.10
C VAL A 141 27.87 -20.93 6.84
N ALA A 142 28.10 -22.02 6.14
CA ALA A 142 28.69 -21.97 4.81
C ALA A 142 27.67 -21.34 3.84
N ALA A 143 28.11 -20.39 3.02
CA ALA A 143 27.26 -19.86 1.96
C ALA A 143 27.00 -20.97 0.94
N ALA A 144 25.74 -21.37 0.75
CA ALA A 144 25.40 -22.32 -0.30
C ALA A 144 25.72 -21.68 -1.68
N PRO A 145 26.48 -22.34 -2.55
CA PRO A 145 26.74 -21.84 -3.88
C PRO A 145 25.39 -21.75 -4.64
N GLY A 146 25.12 -20.60 -5.28
CA GLY A 146 23.88 -20.40 -6.05
C GLY A 146 22.73 -19.73 -5.30
N LEU A 147 22.80 -19.55 -3.96
CA LEU A 147 21.73 -18.92 -3.16
C LEU A 147 21.35 -17.52 -3.67
N PHE A 148 22.33 -16.73 -4.12
CA PHE A 148 22.08 -15.40 -4.67
C PHE A 148 21.28 -15.45 -5.97
N SER A 149 21.59 -16.42 -6.85
CA SER A 149 20.88 -16.61 -8.10
C SER A 149 19.44 -17.06 -7.89
N GLU A 150 19.19 -17.95 -6.92
CA GLU A 150 17.85 -18.40 -6.56
C GLU A 150 17.03 -17.24 -5.95
N LEU A 151 17.65 -16.48 -5.05
CA LEU A 151 17.02 -15.30 -4.44
C LEU A 151 16.66 -14.25 -5.50
N LEU A 152 17.59 -13.98 -6.44
CA LEU A 152 17.35 -13.02 -7.51
C LEU A 152 16.25 -13.50 -8.46
N ARG A 153 16.23 -14.80 -8.81
CA ARG A 153 15.19 -15.38 -9.66
C ARG A 153 13.79 -15.29 -9.03
N ALA A 154 13.70 -15.44 -7.70
CA ALA A 154 12.45 -15.31 -6.98
C ALA A 154 12.04 -13.83 -6.78
N ALA A 155 12.98 -12.95 -6.48
CA ALA A 155 12.71 -11.54 -6.14
C ALA A 155 12.50 -10.66 -7.38
N LEU A 156 13.20 -10.94 -8.50
CA LEU A 156 13.17 -10.08 -9.67
C LEU A 156 11.78 -9.91 -10.31
N PRO A 157 10.97 -10.96 -10.52
CA PRO A 157 9.62 -10.80 -11.06
C PRO A 157 8.73 -9.94 -10.15
N VAL A 158 8.86 -10.13 -8.81
CA VAL A 158 8.12 -9.36 -7.82
C VAL A 158 8.52 -7.88 -7.86
N ALA A 159 9.82 -7.61 -7.90
CA ALA A 159 10.34 -6.25 -7.96
C ALA A 159 9.92 -5.54 -9.26
N VAL A 160 10.07 -6.19 -10.41
CA VAL A 160 9.67 -5.62 -11.70
C VAL A 160 8.18 -5.28 -11.71
N SER A 161 7.32 -6.21 -11.26
CA SER A 161 5.87 -5.94 -11.19
C SER A 161 5.53 -4.78 -10.27
N ALA A 162 6.21 -4.67 -9.10
CA ALA A 162 6.02 -3.56 -8.18
C ALA A 162 6.44 -2.22 -8.79
N TYR A 163 7.57 -2.17 -9.51
CA TYR A 163 8.02 -0.95 -10.20
C TYR A 163 7.08 -0.55 -11.34
N VAL A 164 6.61 -1.50 -12.14
CA VAL A 164 5.64 -1.23 -13.22
C VAL A 164 4.36 -0.64 -12.63
N ARG A 165 3.81 -1.28 -11.60
CA ARG A 165 2.62 -0.77 -10.90
C ARG A 165 2.85 0.62 -10.32
N SER A 166 3.97 0.84 -9.62
CA SER A 166 4.31 2.14 -9.04
C SER A 166 4.44 3.24 -10.12
N GLY A 167 5.00 2.90 -11.28
CA GLY A 167 5.05 3.81 -12.42
C GLY A 167 3.66 4.17 -12.94
N LEU A 168 2.77 3.20 -13.11
CA LEU A 168 1.38 3.44 -13.55
C LEU A 168 0.61 4.31 -12.54
N VAL A 169 0.71 4.01 -11.25
CA VAL A 169 0.09 4.82 -10.19
C VAL A 169 0.63 6.25 -10.19
N THR A 170 1.93 6.43 -10.41
CA THR A 170 2.53 7.78 -10.52
C THR A 170 1.97 8.53 -11.74
N VAL A 171 1.85 7.87 -12.88
CA VAL A 171 1.23 8.45 -14.08
C VAL A 171 -0.22 8.83 -13.81
N GLU A 172 -0.98 7.98 -13.13
CA GLU A 172 -2.36 8.26 -12.72
C GLU A 172 -2.45 9.52 -11.86
N HIS A 173 -1.63 9.64 -10.81
CA HIS A 173 -1.63 10.82 -9.92
C HIS A 173 -1.25 12.12 -10.63
N ILE A 174 -0.38 12.06 -11.63
CA ILE A 174 -0.04 13.22 -12.46
C ILE A 174 -1.17 13.57 -13.43
N LEU A 175 -1.84 12.55 -13.98
CA LEU A 175 -2.88 12.72 -14.97
C LEU A 175 -4.18 13.28 -14.40
N ILE A 176 -4.54 12.90 -13.17
CA ILE A 176 -5.79 13.34 -12.50
C ILE A 176 -5.92 14.87 -12.47
N PRO A 177 -4.97 15.66 -11.91
CA PRO A 177 -5.08 17.11 -11.92
C PRO A 177 -5.15 17.71 -13.33
N ILE A 178 -4.43 17.12 -14.29
CA ILE A 178 -4.43 17.57 -15.68
C ILE A 178 -5.81 17.37 -16.32
N CYS A 179 -6.41 16.20 -16.11
CA CYS A 179 -7.74 15.88 -16.63
C CYS A 179 -8.84 16.70 -15.96
N LEU A 180 -8.72 17.01 -14.66
CA LEU A 180 -9.65 17.88 -13.95
C LEU A 180 -9.59 19.32 -14.47
N LEU A 181 -8.42 19.82 -14.84
CA LEU A 181 -8.27 21.11 -15.50
C LEU A 181 -8.98 21.15 -16.86
N ALA A 182 -8.91 20.06 -17.63
CA ALA A 182 -9.56 19.94 -18.94
C ALA A 182 -11.09 19.92 -18.83
N ALA A 183 -11.65 19.54 -17.66
CA ALA A 183 -13.08 19.58 -17.39
C ALA A 183 -13.67 20.99 -17.20
N GLY A 184 -12.85 22.06 -17.26
CA GLY A 184 -13.31 23.45 -17.24
C GLY A 184 -13.21 24.16 -15.87
N GLY A 185 -12.54 23.55 -14.90
CA GLY A 185 -12.25 24.17 -13.58
C GLY A 185 -11.00 25.04 -13.58
N SER A 186 -10.85 25.88 -12.54
CA SER A 186 -9.56 26.53 -12.29
C SER A 186 -8.53 25.51 -11.78
N ARG A 187 -7.24 25.82 -11.93
CA ARG A 187 -6.17 24.96 -11.41
C ARG A 187 -6.27 24.77 -9.90
N ALA A 188 -6.71 25.80 -9.19
CA ALA A 188 -6.89 25.75 -7.74
C ALA A 188 -8.05 24.81 -7.37
N ASP A 189 -9.19 24.89 -8.06
CA ASP A 189 -10.35 24.03 -7.80
C ASP A 189 -10.06 22.57 -8.14
N ALA A 190 -9.37 22.30 -9.25
CA ALA A 190 -8.97 20.95 -9.63
C ALA A 190 -8.05 20.30 -8.59
N LEU A 191 -7.05 21.04 -8.09
CA LEU A 191 -6.16 20.56 -7.02
C LEU A 191 -6.89 20.42 -5.68
N ALA A 192 -7.82 21.32 -5.36
CA ALA A 192 -8.62 21.24 -4.14
C ALA A 192 -9.51 19.98 -4.13
N SER A 193 -10.28 19.74 -5.20
CA SER A 193 -11.14 18.55 -5.32
C SER A 193 -10.32 17.24 -5.31
N TYR A 194 -9.16 17.24 -5.99
CA TYR A 194 -8.25 16.10 -5.90
C TYR A 194 -7.74 15.89 -4.47
N GLY A 195 -7.38 16.97 -3.77
CA GLY A 195 -6.92 16.91 -2.38
C GLY A 195 -8.00 16.36 -1.44
N VAL A 196 -9.24 16.82 -1.57
CA VAL A 196 -10.37 16.32 -0.76
C VAL A 196 -10.59 14.83 -0.99
N LEU A 197 -10.63 14.41 -2.25
CA LEU A 197 -10.88 13.02 -2.58
C LEU A 197 -9.73 12.11 -2.14
N HIS A 198 -8.49 12.45 -2.52
CA HIS A 198 -7.33 11.58 -2.34
C HIS A 198 -6.73 11.64 -0.93
N SER A 199 -6.77 12.81 -0.28
CA SER A 199 -6.15 13.00 1.04
C SER A 199 -7.15 12.94 2.19
N MET A 200 -8.45 13.04 1.93
CA MET A 200 -9.48 13.00 2.97
C MET A 200 -10.38 11.76 2.84
N ALA A 201 -11.10 11.62 1.71
CA ALA A 201 -12.10 10.56 1.58
C ALA A 201 -11.49 9.15 1.47
N ILE A 202 -10.53 8.95 0.56
CA ILE A 202 -9.92 7.62 0.33
C ILE A 202 -9.21 7.08 1.59
N PRO A 203 -8.34 7.83 2.28
CA PRO A 203 -7.70 7.32 3.50
C PRO A 203 -8.71 6.93 4.56
N PHE A 204 -9.79 7.70 4.73
CA PHE A 204 -10.82 7.40 5.72
C PHE A 204 -11.52 6.07 5.45
N ILE A 205 -11.85 5.81 4.18
CA ILE A 205 -12.44 4.55 3.72
C ILE A 205 -11.48 3.36 3.92
N LEU A 206 -10.17 3.60 3.77
CA LEU A 206 -9.16 2.57 3.91
C LEU A 206 -8.79 2.25 5.37
N TYR A 207 -9.10 3.09 6.35
CA TYR A 207 -8.78 2.82 7.76
C TYR A 207 -9.28 1.46 8.27
N PRO A 208 -10.56 1.08 8.08
CA PRO A 208 -11.03 -0.22 8.55
C PRO A 208 -10.40 -1.40 7.81
N THR A 209 -9.82 -1.18 6.59
CA THR A 209 -9.11 -2.21 5.83
C THR A 209 -7.93 -2.79 6.61
N ALA A 210 -7.34 -2.04 7.55
CA ALA A 210 -6.25 -2.53 8.38
C ALA A 210 -6.64 -3.82 9.12
N VAL A 211 -7.87 -3.91 9.64
CA VAL A 211 -8.38 -5.11 10.33
C VAL A 211 -8.50 -6.28 9.35
N SER A 212 -9.09 -6.04 8.17
CA SER A 212 -9.22 -7.06 7.12
C SER A 212 -7.87 -7.53 6.61
N SER A 213 -6.90 -6.63 6.45
CA SER A 213 -5.56 -6.94 5.96
C SER A 213 -4.77 -7.81 6.93
N VAL A 214 -4.87 -7.57 8.24
CA VAL A 214 -4.24 -8.42 9.26
C VAL A 214 -4.86 -9.81 9.22
N PHE A 215 -6.18 -9.90 9.20
CA PHE A 215 -6.88 -11.17 9.12
C PHE A 215 -6.54 -11.94 7.84
N ALA A 216 -6.58 -11.28 6.69
CA ALA A 216 -6.22 -11.86 5.40
C ALA A 216 -4.75 -12.30 5.35
N GLY A 217 -3.84 -11.51 5.94
CA GLY A 217 -2.42 -11.84 6.01
C GLY A 217 -2.12 -13.13 6.79
N LEU A 218 -2.91 -13.44 7.83
CA LEU A 218 -2.80 -14.70 8.58
C LEU A 218 -3.23 -15.91 7.75
N LEU A 219 -4.08 -15.72 6.74
CA LEU A 219 -4.53 -16.82 5.86
C LEU A 219 -3.42 -17.27 4.90
N VAL A 220 -2.51 -16.38 4.50
CA VAL A 220 -1.47 -16.71 3.52
C VAL A 220 -0.62 -17.92 3.92
N PRO A 221 0.02 -17.97 5.10
CA PRO A 221 0.81 -19.12 5.50
C PRO A 221 -0.04 -20.37 5.71
N GLU A 222 -1.26 -20.24 6.24
CA GLU A 222 -2.13 -21.37 6.49
C GLU A 222 -2.65 -22.00 5.18
N MET A 223 -2.97 -21.17 4.18
CA MET A 223 -3.33 -21.65 2.84
C MET A 223 -2.14 -22.35 2.15
N ALA A 224 -0.93 -21.78 2.27
CA ALA A 224 0.27 -22.39 1.72
C ALA A 224 0.57 -23.77 2.35
N GLU A 225 0.42 -23.90 3.65
CA GLU A 225 0.60 -25.16 4.38
C GLU A 225 -0.44 -26.20 3.98
N CYS A 226 -1.72 -25.82 3.90
CA CYS A 226 -2.79 -26.71 3.46
C CYS A 226 -2.62 -27.14 2.01
N HIS A 227 -2.16 -26.24 1.14
CA HIS A 227 -1.89 -26.52 -0.27
C HIS A 227 -0.74 -27.52 -0.41
N ALA A 228 0.37 -27.31 0.29
CA ALA A 228 1.51 -28.23 0.31
C ALA A 228 1.14 -29.62 0.88
N ALA A 229 0.17 -29.69 1.79
CA ALA A 229 -0.32 -30.92 2.38
C ALA A 229 -1.47 -31.61 1.58
N GLY A 230 -1.89 -31.05 0.43
CA GLY A 230 -2.97 -31.58 -0.40
C GLY A 230 -4.36 -31.55 0.25
N LYS A 231 -4.60 -30.70 1.25
CA LYS A 231 -5.86 -30.64 2.04
C LYS A 231 -6.90 -29.75 1.37
N GLU A 232 -7.38 -30.12 0.20
CA GLU A 232 -8.31 -29.29 -0.60
C GLU A 232 -9.64 -28.96 0.12
N ALA A 233 -10.21 -29.94 0.85
CA ALA A 233 -11.44 -29.71 1.61
C ALA A 233 -11.27 -28.62 2.69
N ARG A 234 -10.10 -28.56 3.34
CA ARG A 234 -9.77 -27.52 4.33
C ARG A 234 -9.59 -26.17 3.67
N ILE A 235 -8.93 -26.11 2.51
CA ILE A 235 -8.77 -24.88 1.72
C ILE A 235 -10.15 -24.32 1.35
N ARG A 236 -11.06 -25.15 0.84
CA ARG A 236 -12.43 -24.75 0.49
C ARG A 236 -13.21 -24.22 1.69
N TYR A 237 -13.14 -24.92 2.82
CA TYR A 237 -13.79 -24.48 4.06
C TYR A 237 -13.27 -23.13 4.54
N MET A 238 -11.95 -22.96 4.59
CA MET A 238 -11.31 -21.73 5.05
C MET A 238 -11.61 -20.56 4.11
N THR A 239 -11.54 -20.77 2.80
CA THR A 239 -11.88 -19.77 1.79
C THR A 239 -13.32 -19.28 1.98
N THR A 240 -14.29 -20.18 2.05
CA THR A 240 -15.70 -19.83 2.23
C THR A 240 -15.93 -19.06 3.53
N ARG A 241 -15.30 -19.49 4.60
CA ARG A 241 -15.42 -18.86 5.92
C ARG A 241 -14.77 -17.47 5.96
N ALA A 242 -13.59 -17.33 5.37
CA ALA A 242 -12.88 -16.05 5.27
C ALA A 242 -13.70 -15.03 4.47
N LEU A 243 -14.18 -15.41 3.29
CA LEU A 243 -15.02 -14.53 2.47
C LEU A 243 -16.31 -14.11 3.17
N ARG A 244 -16.93 -15.04 3.93
CA ARG A 244 -18.14 -14.73 4.70
C ARG A 244 -17.88 -13.69 5.80
N TYR A 245 -16.80 -13.85 6.58
CA TYR A 245 -16.46 -12.90 7.63
C TYR A 245 -16.05 -11.54 7.07
N THR A 246 -15.24 -11.52 6.01
CA THR A 246 -14.88 -10.27 5.33
C THR A 246 -16.12 -9.58 4.77
N LEU A 247 -17.06 -10.31 4.19
CA LEU A 247 -18.32 -9.75 3.70
C LEU A 247 -19.12 -9.09 4.82
N LEU A 248 -19.34 -9.79 5.93
CA LEU A 248 -20.09 -9.25 7.07
C LEU A 248 -19.43 -7.99 7.62
N PHE A 249 -18.11 -8.02 7.77
CA PHE A 249 -17.34 -6.86 8.23
C PHE A 249 -17.40 -5.69 7.25
N SER A 250 -17.22 -5.95 5.96
CA SER A 250 -17.23 -4.91 4.92
C SER A 250 -18.59 -4.25 4.76
N VAL A 251 -19.69 -5.02 4.85
CA VAL A 251 -21.06 -4.47 4.80
C VAL A 251 -21.33 -3.58 6.01
N LEU A 252 -20.90 -4.02 7.21
CA LEU A 252 -21.01 -3.19 8.41
C LEU A 252 -20.24 -1.87 8.25
N CYS A 253 -18.98 -1.94 7.82
CA CYS A 253 -18.17 -0.76 7.59
C CYS A 253 -18.79 0.16 6.52
N ALA A 254 -19.22 -0.39 5.40
CA ALA A 254 -19.84 0.36 4.31
C ALA A 254 -21.14 1.04 4.77
N GLY A 255 -21.97 0.34 5.55
CA GLY A 255 -23.20 0.91 6.12
C GLY A 255 -22.91 2.08 7.08
N VAL A 256 -21.94 1.92 7.99
CA VAL A 256 -21.53 3.01 8.89
C VAL A 256 -20.96 4.20 8.13
N LEU A 257 -20.05 3.94 7.18
CA LEU A 257 -19.42 4.99 6.37
C LEU A 257 -20.45 5.72 5.50
N GLY A 258 -21.41 5.01 4.93
CA GLY A 258 -22.47 5.61 4.13
C GLY A 258 -23.45 6.42 4.96
N ALA A 259 -23.95 5.85 6.08
CA ALA A 259 -24.94 6.50 6.93
C ALA A 259 -24.39 7.76 7.66
N LEU A 260 -23.11 7.71 8.09
CA LEU A 260 -22.47 8.80 8.85
C LEU A 260 -21.50 9.63 7.97
N SER A 261 -21.64 9.56 6.64
CA SER A 261 -20.69 10.19 5.71
C SER A 261 -20.58 11.71 5.89
N ASP A 262 -21.70 12.41 6.09
CA ASP A 262 -21.74 13.87 6.26
C ASP A 262 -21.14 14.28 7.59
N GLU A 263 -21.48 13.55 8.68
CA GLU A 263 -20.95 13.80 10.02
C GLU A 263 -19.42 13.53 10.04
N ILE A 264 -18.98 12.47 9.38
CA ILE A 264 -17.55 12.16 9.24
C ILE A 264 -16.82 13.27 8.49
N GLY A 265 -17.37 13.71 7.35
CA GLY A 265 -16.78 14.78 6.55
C GLY A 265 -16.69 16.10 7.35
N MET A 266 -17.70 16.44 8.10
CA MET A 266 -17.73 17.67 8.91
C MET A 266 -16.88 17.57 10.18
N LEU A 267 -16.92 16.43 10.88
CA LEU A 267 -16.22 16.25 12.17
C LEU A 267 -14.70 16.20 12.00
N PHE A 268 -14.22 15.43 11.02
CA PHE A 268 -12.78 15.20 10.83
C PHE A 268 -12.11 16.21 9.90
N TYR A 269 -12.85 16.74 8.91
CA TYR A 269 -12.26 17.54 7.84
C TYR A 269 -12.91 18.92 7.67
N ALA A 270 -13.98 19.21 8.40
CA ALA A 270 -14.81 20.42 8.22
C ALA A 270 -15.24 20.62 6.73
N SER A 271 -15.44 19.51 6.00
CA SER A 271 -15.71 19.51 4.57
C SER A 271 -16.93 18.66 4.24
N ARG A 272 -17.98 19.28 3.72
CA ARG A 272 -19.15 18.57 3.17
C ARG A 272 -18.80 17.75 1.92
N GLU A 273 -17.88 18.26 1.11
CA GLU A 273 -17.44 17.59 -0.11
C GLU A 273 -16.79 16.25 0.20
N ALA A 274 -15.97 16.16 1.27
CA ALA A 274 -15.40 14.91 1.75
C ALA A 274 -16.49 13.90 2.13
N GLY A 275 -17.56 14.34 2.80
CA GLY A 275 -18.71 13.51 3.17
C GLY A 275 -19.40 12.92 1.93
N VAL A 276 -19.62 13.73 0.91
CA VAL A 276 -20.23 13.30 -0.38
C VAL A 276 -19.38 12.20 -1.03
N TYR A 277 -18.05 12.36 -1.10
CA TYR A 277 -17.18 11.34 -1.67
C TYR A 277 -17.16 10.05 -0.85
N ILE A 278 -17.16 10.16 0.49
CA ILE A 278 -17.24 8.98 1.38
C ILE A 278 -18.55 8.22 1.11
N ARG A 279 -19.68 8.93 0.97
CA ARG A 279 -20.99 8.32 0.68
C ARG A 279 -20.97 7.55 -0.64
N TYR A 280 -20.46 8.15 -1.72
CA TYR A 280 -20.40 7.48 -3.03
C TYR A 280 -19.44 6.31 -3.06
N LEU A 281 -18.36 6.34 -2.30
CA LEU A 281 -17.39 5.25 -2.23
C LEU A 281 -17.77 4.16 -1.22
N ALA A 282 -18.68 4.42 -0.28
CA ALA A 282 -19.10 3.44 0.73
C ALA A 282 -19.52 2.07 0.15
N PRO A 283 -20.32 1.97 -0.94
CA PRO A 283 -20.65 0.69 -1.54
C PRO A 283 -19.41 -0.07 -2.09
N VAL A 284 -18.42 0.66 -2.58
CA VAL A 284 -17.19 0.08 -3.16
C VAL A 284 -16.31 -0.59 -2.09
N VAL A 285 -16.40 -0.12 -0.84
CA VAL A 285 -15.68 -0.69 0.32
C VAL A 285 -15.90 -2.22 0.43
N VAL A 286 -17.11 -2.69 0.14
CA VAL A 286 -17.44 -4.12 0.21
C VAL A 286 -16.56 -4.91 -0.76
N ILE A 287 -16.38 -4.39 -1.97
CA ILE A 287 -15.59 -5.03 -3.02
C ILE A 287 -14.10 -4.97 -2.68
N MET A 288 -13.60 -3.79 -2.27
CA MET A 288 -12.19 -3.57 -1.90
C MET A 288 -11.72 -4.52 -0.78
N TYR A 289 -12.55 -4.73 0.25
CA TYR A 289 -12.18 -5.60 1.36
C TYR A 289 -12.22 -7.08 0.96
N LEU A 290 -13.20 -7.47 0.15
CA LEU A 290 -13.26 -8.83 -0.41
C LEU A 290 -12.08 -9.10 -1.33
N ASP A 291 -11.69 -8.14 -2.19
CA ASP A 291 -10.55 -8.28 -3.09
C ASP A 291 -9.25 -8.50 -2.31
N THR A 292 -8.99 -7.73 -1.26
CA THR A 292 -7.85 -7.92 -0.36
C THR A 292 -7.78 -9.36 0.18
N THR A 293 -8.91 -9.92 0.59
CA THR A 293 -8.98 -11.29 1.12
C THR A 293 -8.74 -12.33 0.03
N VAL A 294 -9.35 -12.16 -1.14
CA VAL A 294 -9.15 -13.02 -2.32
C VAL A 294 -7.68 -13.04 -2.75
N ASP A 295 -7.06 -11.88 -2.83
CA ASP A 295 -5.66 -11.70 -3.17
C ASP A 295 -4.72 -12.45 -2.20
N CYS A 296 -4.98 -12.35 -0.90
CA CYS A 296 -4.20 -13.07 0.11
C CYS A 296 -4.36 -14.59 -0.01
N ILE A 297 -5.57 -15.09 -0.26
CA ILE A 297 -5.81 -16.53 -0.47
C ILE A 297 -5.09 -17.01 -1.72
N LEU A 298 -5.18 -16.29 -2.85
CA LEU A 298 -4.49 -16.63 -4.09
C LEU A 298 -2.98 -16.64 -3.91
N LYS A 299 -2.42 -15.65 -3.19
CA LYS A 299 -0.98 -15.61 -2.86
C LYS A 299 -0.56 -16.81 -2.01
N GLY A 300 -1.38 -17.20 -1.02
CA GLY A 300 -1.14 -18.39 -0.21
C GLY A 300 -1.18 -19.70 -1.01
N LEU A 301 -1.99 -19.76 -2.06
CA LEU A 301 -2.07 -20.89 -3.00
C LEU A 301 -0.99 -20.87 -4.09
N GLY A 302 -0.04 -19.93 -4.05
CA GLY A 302 1.06 -19.83 -5.01
C GLY A 302 0.76 -19.03 -6.28
N TYR A 303 -0.41 -18.41 -6.42
CA TYR A 303 -0.80 -17.61 -7.59
C TYR A 303 -0.36 -16.14 -7.50
N GLN A 304 0.77 -15.88 -6.83
CA GLN A 304 1.27 -14.51 -6.64
C GLN A 304 1.52 -13.76 -7.95
N VAL A 305 2.08 -14.42 -8.97
CA VAL A 305 2.34 -13.82 -10.29
C VAL A 305 1.04 -13.42 -10.99
N TYR A 306 -0.01 -14.23 -10.83
CA TYR A 306 -1.34 -13.89 -11.36
C TYR A 306 -1.89 -12.63 -10.71
N CYS A 307 -1.86 -12.54 -9.37
CA CYS A 307 -2.29 -11.33 -8.63
C CYS A 307 -1.52 -10.09 -9.07
N MET A 308 -0.20 -10.21 -9.29
CA MET A 308 0.61 -9.12 -9.82
C MET A 308 0.16 -8.67 -11.22
N GLY A 309 -0.14 -9.63 -12.10
CA GLY A 309 -0.65 -9.34 -13.44
C GLY A 309 -1.99 -8.62 -13.40
N VAL A 310 -2.92 -9.06 -12.55
CA VAL A 310 -4.23 -8.42 -12.35
C VAL A 310 -4.05 -7.00 -11.81
N ASN A 311 -3.20 -6.79 -10.81
CA ASN A 311 -2.92 -5.46 -10.25
C ASN A 311 -2.29 -4.49 -11.27
N ILE A 312 -1.44 -4.98 -12.20
CA ILE A 312 -0.89 -4.16 -13.29
C ILE A 312 -1.99 -3.81 -14.30
N ALA A 313 -2.82 -4.78 -14.67
CA ALA A 313 -3.94 -4.56 -15.58
C ALA A 313 -4.96 -3.56 -15.00
N ASP A 314 -5.24 -3.66 -13.70
CA ASP A 314 -6.05 -2.72 -12.95
C ASP A 314 -5.49 -1.29 -13.00
N SER A 315 -4.21 -1.11 -12.66
CA SER A 315 -3.56 0.21 -12.72
C SER A 315 -3.55 0.79 -14.15
N LEU A 316 -3.38 -0.05 -15.16
CA LEU A 316 -3.46 0.40 -16.56
C LEU A 316 -4.88 0.81 -16.94
N LEU A 317 -5.88 0.03 -16.51
CA LEU A 317 -7.30 0.35 -16.72
C LEU A 317 -7.66 1.67 -16.03
N SER A 318 -7.21 1.88 -14.79
CA SER A 318 -7.42 3.12 -14.03
C SER A 318 -6.86 4.33 -14.78
N VAL A 319 -5.61 4.27 -15.26
CA VAL A 319 -5.00 5.34 -16.08
C VAL A 319 -5.83 5.65 -17.33
N LEU A 320 -6.30 4.62 -18.05
CA LEU A 320 -7.12 4.79 -19.25
C LEU A 320 -8.48 5.43 -18.91
N LEU A 321 -9.12 4.94 -17.85
CA LEU A 321 -10.41 5.48 -17.41
C LEU A 321 -10.29 6.93 -16.93
N VAL A 322 -9.22 7.28 -16.19
CA VAL A 322 -8.91 8.65 -15.80
C VAL A 322 -8.80 9.56 -17.03
N ALA A 323 -8.04 9.14 -18.04
CA ALA A 323 -7.86 9.93 -19.27
C ALA A 323 -9.18 10.18 -20.04
N VAL A 324 -10.14 9.24 -19.97
CA VAL A 324 -11.39 9.30 -20.75
C VAL A 324 -12.54 9.94 -19.95
N LEU A 325 -12.69 9.57 -18.67
CA LEU A 325 -13.84 9.99 -17.86
C LEU A 325 -13.63 11.36 -17.21
N LEU A 326 -12.48 11.61 -16.59
CA LEU A 326 -12.28 12.83 -15.80
C LEU A 326 -12.47 14.13 -16.62
N PRO A 327 -11.99 14.26 -17.87
CA PRO A 327 -12.21 15.47 -18.65
C PRO A 327 -13.68 15.78 -18.92
N ARG A 328 -14.56 14.75 -18.84
CA ARG A 328 -15.99 14.87 -19.13
C ARG A 328 -16.87 15.02 -17.90
N THR A 329 -16.48 14.43 -16.79
CA THR A 329 -17.33 14.27 -15.60
C THR A 329 -16.75 14.96 -14.36
N GLY A 330 -15.52 15.50 -14.45
CA GLY A 330 -14.86 16.13 -13.32
C GLY A 330 -14.51 15.15 -12.18
N ALA A 331 -14.45 15.66 -10.96
CA ALA A 331 -14.03 14.89 -9.79
C ALA A 331 -14.95 13.69 -9.45
N ILE A 332 -16.25 13.80 -9.72
CA ILE A 332 -17.20 12.67 -9.54
C ILE A 332 -16.86 11.50 -10.47
N GLY A 333 -16.30 11.79 -11.65
CA GLY A 333 -15.82 10.76 -12.57
C GLY A 333 -14.73 9.87 -11.97
N TYR A 334 -13.95 10.38 -11.04
CA TYR A 334 -12.92 9.57 -10.37
C TYR A 334 -13.52 8.51 -9.44
N VAL A 335 -14.67 8.80 -8.82
CA VAL A 335 -15.42 7.78 -8.07
C VAL A 335 -15.85 6.64 -9.00
N ALA A 336 -16.30 6.98 -10.21
CA ALA A 336 -16.66 5.97 -11.22
C ALA A 336 -15.41 5.18 -11.69
N VAL A 337 -14.26 5.83 -11.87
CA VAL A 337 -12.99 5.15 -12.19
C VAL A 337 -12.66 4.12 -11.13
N ILE A 338 -12.61 4.52 -9.83
CA ILE A 338 -12.34 3.60 -8.72
C ILE A 338 -13.34 2.44 -8.72
N THR A 339 -14.63 2.72 -8.88
CA THR A 339 -15.67 1.70 -8.85
C THR A 339 -15.51 0.68 -9.97
N ILE A 340 -15.28 1.13 -11.20
CA ILE A 340 -15.11 0.26 -12.37
C ILE A 340 -13.83 -0.57 -12.25
N SER A 341 -12.73 0.06 -11.85
CA SER A 341 -11.42 -0.56 -11.68
C SER A 341 -11.49 -1.67 -10.61
N GLU A 342 -12.02 -1.39 -9.44
CA GLU A 342 -12.19 -2.37 -8.36
C GLU A 342 -13.14 -3.52 -8.74
N LEU A 343 -14.23 -3.25 -9.47
CA LEU A 343 -15.13 -4.29 -9.97
C LEU A 343 -14.42 -5.23 -10.93
N VAL A 344 -13.62 -4.71 -11.86
CA VAL A 344 -12.85 -5.52 -12.81
C VAL A 344 -11.79 -6.33 -12.09
N ASN A 345 -11.02 -5.70 -11.19
CA ASN A 345 -9.98 -6.33 -10.39
C ASN A 345 -10.55 -7.51 -9.59
N PHE A 346 -11.58 -7.25 -8.81
CA PHE A 346 -12.28 -8.28 -8.02
C PHE A 346 -12.85 -9.40 -8.88
N SER A 347 -13.46 -9.06 -10.02
CA SER A 347 -14.05 -10.06 -10.93
C SER A 347 -13.01 -11.02 -11.51
N LEU A 348 -11.83 -10.52 -11.84
CA LEU A 348 -10.70 -11.34 -12.30
C LEU A 348 -10.16 -12.23 -11.18
N SER A 349 -9.93 -11.66 -10.01
CA SER A 349 -9.38 -12.34 -8.83
C SER A 349 -10.33 -13.44 -8.33
N ILE A 350 -11.62 -13.13 -8.16
CA ILE A 350 -12.61 -14.10 -7.65
C ILE A 350 -12.89 -15.23 -8.66
N THR A 351 -12.90 -14.93 -9.95
CA THR A 351 -13.07 -15.95 -10.99
C THR A 351 -11.89 -16.93 -10.98
N ARG A 352 -10.67 -16.44 -10.78
CA ARG A 352 -9.49 -17.29 -10.64
C ARG A 352 -9.58 -18.15 -9.39
N LEU A 353 -9.93 -17.55 -8.26
CA LEU A 353 -10.09 -18.25 -6.99
C LEU A 353 -11.15 -19.35 -7.08
N HIS A 354 -12.29 -19.06 -7.72
CA HIS A 354 -13.36 -20.04 -7.91
C HIS A 354 -12.90 -21.22 -8.75
N ARG A 355 -12.15 -21.01 -9.81
CA ARG A 355 -11.59 -22.09 -10.65
C ARG A 355 -10.59 -22.96 -9.91
N VAL A 356 -9.81 -22.38 -9.00
CA VAL A 356 -8.75 -23.09 -8.26
C VAL A 356 -9.33 -23.88 -7.08
N VAL A 357 -10.24 -23.26 -6.33
CA VAL A 357 -10.73 -23.84 -5.06
C VAL A 357 -12.05 -24.60 -5.22
N GLY A 358 -12.86 -24.26 -6.25
CA GLY A 358 -14.15 -24.91 -6.50
C GLY A 358 -15.17 -24.70 -5.39
N PHE A 359 -15.20 -23.51 -4.76
CA PHE A 359 -16.17 -23.21 -3.71
C PHE A 359 -17.48 -22.64 -4.30
N PRO A 360 -18.64 -22.86 -3.66
CA PRO A 360 -19.89 -22.29 -4.13
C PRO A 360 -19.86 -20.77 -3.90
N PHE A 361 -19.88 -20.01 -5.00
CA PHE A 361 -19.94 -18.56 -4.97
C PHE A 361 -21.28 -18.06 -5.54
N PRO A 362 -22.33 -17.95 -4.73
CA PRO A 362 -23.58 -17.36 -5.17
C PRO A 362 -23.42 -15.83 -5.30
N LEU A 363 -23.22 -15.37 -6.54
CA LEU A 363 -22.98 -13.96 -6.88
C LEU A 363 -24.02 -13.03 -6.24
N TYR A 364 -25.27 -13.44 -6.21
CA TYR A 364 -26.34 -12.68 -5.57
C TYR A 364 -26.08 -12.43 -4.07
N ARG A 365 -25.71 -13.47 -3.33
CA ARG A 365 -25.49 -13.38 -1.86
C ARG A 365 -24.24 -12.62 -1.50
N PHE A 366 -23.18 -12.70 -2.30
CA PHE A 366 -21.87 -12.16 -1.96
C PHE A 366 -21.59 -10.77 -2.55
N LEU A 367 -22.32 -10.38 -3.61
CA LEU A 367 -22.09 -9.10 -4.27
C LEU A 367 -23.35 -8.25 -4.32
N ILE A 368 -24.44 -8.77 -4.92
CA ILE A 368 -25.63 -7.97 -5.24
C ILE A 368 -26.40 -7.59 -3.97
N ALA A 369 -26.70 -8.54 -3.09
CA ALA A 369 -27.47 -8.27 -1.88
C ALA A 369 -26.78 -7.29 -0.91
N PRO A 370 -25.46 -7.40 -0.61
CA PRO A 370 -24.79 -6.42 0.21
C PRO A 370 -24.71 -5.02 -0.41
N LEU A 371 -24.45 -4.94 -1.73
CA LEU A 371 -24.44 -3.65 -2.43
C LEU A 371 -25.80 -2.97 -2.38
N LEU A 372 -26.89 -3.73 -2.63
CA LEU A 372 -28.25 -3.19 -2.52
C LEU A 372 -28.59 -2.78 -1.07
N ALA A 373 -28.15 -3.53 -0.08
CA ALA A 373 -28.36 -3.18 1.32
C ALA A 373 -27.65 -1.88 1.70
N VAL A 374 -26.41 -1.68 1.25
CA VAL A 374 -25.66 -0.43 1.50
C VAL A 374 -26.28 0.74 0.75
N VAL A 375 -26.59 0.59 -0.54
CA VAL A 375 -27.23 1.65 -1.34
C VAL A 375 -28.63 2.00 -0.80
N GLY A 376 -29.36 1.04 -0.24
CA GLY A 376 -30.67 1.31 0.37
C GLY A 376 -30.57 1.93 1.76
N ALA A 377 -29.43 1.89 2.42
CA ALA A 377 -29.19 2.47 3.75
C ALA A 377 -28.53 3.87 3.68
N THR A 378 -27.98 4.26 2.52
CA THR A 378 -27.37 5.57 2.25
C THR A 378 -28.29 6.47 1.46
#